data_5fbc0c0c55a22a9fdcc2dd4783fe6e59
#
_entry.id   5fbc0c0c55a22a9fdcc2dd4783fe6e59
#
_cell.length_a   1.000
_cell.length_b   1.000
_cell.length_c   1.000
_cell.angle_alpha   90.00
_cell.angle_beta   90.00
_cell.angle_gamma   90.00
#
_symmetry.space_group_name_H-M   'P 1'
#
loop_
_entity.id
_entity.type
_entity.pdbx_description
1 polymer ?
#
loop_
_entity_poly.entity_id
_entity_poly.type
_entity_poly.pdbx_seq_one_letter_code
_entity_poly.pdbx_strand_id
1 'polypeptide(L)'
;MEIATDLTLLHPDVKIGVLRGSPVNHPKYQGQRVFSSGINLTRIYQGKQSYLSFLFRSMGLHNKLYRGVLVEDEPDHLGIPIEEPERTWEKLWIAAVDKFAIGGGCQLLLVVDYVIAEAGSYFNLPARKEGFLPGAANMRLPRFVGERLAREAMLFDRMFYADTPEGRLIANEVVAADEMDLAVSRCIGRAVGSGMVSPGANRKAIRQQTEPLEALRKYLTTYAFEQAFLHLSDQLIVNLERHWNARQRKL
;
A
#
# COMPACT_ATOMS: atom_id res chain seq x y z
N MET A 1 1.50 -1.96 12.78
CA MET A 1 0.56 -1.58 11.72
C MET A 1 -0.53 -2.64 11.54
N GLU A 2 -0.23 -3.92 11.42
CA GLU A 2 -1.23 -4.98 11.22
C GLU A 2 -2.29 -5.02 12.32
N ILE A 3 -1.87 -5.07 13.60
CA ILE A 3 -2.80 -5.03 14.76
C ILE A 3 -3.69 -3.77 14.73
N ALA A 4 -3.13 -2.61 14.42
CA ALA A 4 -3.91 -1.38 14.32
C ALA A 4 -4.93 -1.42 13.17
N THR A 5 -4.58 -2.07 12.06
CA THR A 5 -5.50 -2.31 10.94
C THR A 5 -6.64 -3.24 11.35
N ASP A 6 -6.34 -4.33 12.05
CA ASP A 6 -7.35 -5.27 12.53
C ASP A 6 -8.30 -4.60 13.53
N LEU A 7 -7.76 -3.83 14.50
CA LEU A 7 -8.58 -3.06 15.43
C LEU A 7 -9.49 -2.05 14.72
N THR A 8 -8.95 -1.34 13.71
CA THR A 8 -9.73 -0.40 12.91
C THR A 8 -10.85 -1.09 12.14
N LEU A 9 -10.56 -2.24 11.51
CA LEU A 9 -11.54 -2.97 10.72
C LEU A 9 -12.65 -3.56 11.59
N LEU A 10 -12.30 -4.16 12.72
CA LEU A 10 -13.24 -4.92 13.55
C LEU A 10 -14.03 -4.04 14.52
N HIS A 11 -13.58 -2.83 14.86
CA HIS A 11 -14.30 -1.98 15.81
C HIS A 11 -15.56 -1.39 15.16
N PRO A 12 -16.77 -1.60 15.72
CA PRO A 12 -18.03 -1.21 15.09
C PRO A 12 -18.20 0.31 14.93
N ASP A 13 -17.68 1.09 15.87
CA ASP A 13 -17.83 2.55 15.86
C ASP A 13 -16.83 3.27 14.96
N VAL A 14 -15.72 2.61 14.58
CA VAL A 14 -14.76 3.16 13.65
C VAL A 14 -15.34 3.11 12.23
N LYS A 15 -15.39 4.25 11.55
CA LYS A 15 -15.95 4.36 10.20
C LYS A 15 -14.87 4.44 9.12
N ILE A 16 -13.72 4.99 9.45
CA ILE A 16 -12.64 5.25 8.49
C ILE A 16 -11.28 5.10 9.17
N GLY A 17 -10.31 4.56 8.46
CA GLY A 17 -8.92 4.49 8.89
C GLY A 17 -8.07 5.57 8.23
N VAL A 18 -7.13 6.14 8.98
CA VAL A 18 -6.14 7.09 8.45
C VAL A 18 -4.75 6.53 8.65
N LEU A 19 -4.02 6.39 7.55
CA LEU A 19 -2.60 6.03 7.57
C LEU A 19 -1.77 7.31 7.50
N ARG A 20 -0.92 7.51 8.49
CA ARG A 20 0.04 8.62 8.52
C ARG A 20 1.33 8.21 9.18
N GLY A 21 2.43 8.77 8.74
CA GLY A 21 3.74 8.54 9.34
C GLY A 21 3.92 9.22 10.70
N SER A 22 4.89 8.76 11.47
CA SER A 22 5.30 9.37 12.73
C SER A 22 6.47 10.32 12.53
N PRO A 23 6.69 11.28 13.45
CA PRO A 23 7.94 12.02 13.50
C PRO A 23 9.13 11.07 13.63
N VAL A 24 10.20 11.32 12.87
CA VAL A 24 11.37 10.45 12.85
C VAL A 24 12.58 11.11 13.49
N ASN A 25 13.44 10.29 14.11
CA ASN A 25 14.73 10.70 14.60
C ASN A 25 15.81 10.36 13.56
N HIS A 26 15.86 11.15 12.49
CA HIS A 26 16.82 10.98 11.40
C HIS A 26 17.46 12.33 11.08
N PRO A 27 18.79 12.45 10.90
CA PRO A 27 19.46 13.74 10.73
C PRO A 27 18.83 14.65 9.67
N LYS A 28 18.41 14.08 8.54
CA LYS A 28 17.79 14.83 7.44
C LYS A 28 16.34 15.24 7.72
N TYR A 29 15.62 14.50 8.58
CA TYR A 29 14.18 14.67 8.80
C TYR A 29 13.83 14.76 10.29
N GLN A 30 14.77 15.23 11.12
CA GLN A 30 14.63 15.31 12.57
C GLN A 30 13.32 15.97 12.98
N GLY A 31 12.49 15.25 13.73
CA GLY A 31 11.20 15.73 14.22
C GLY A 31 10.10 15.87 13.16
N GLN A 32 10.41 15.68 11.88
CA GLN A 32 9.43 15.72 10.80
C GLN A 32 8.72 14.37 10.65
N ARG A 33 7.45 14.41 10.28
CA ARG A 33 6.74 13.19 9.89
C ARG A 33 7.26 12.69 8.55
N VAL A 34 7.36 11.37 8.44
CA VAL A 34 7.69 10.68 7.19
C VAL A 34 6.69 9.55 7.03
N PHE A 35 6.01 9.48 5.89
CA PHE A 35 4.99 8.47 5.69
C PHE A 35 5.55 7.06 5.75
N SER A 36 6.44 6.70 4.84
CA SER A 36 7.08 5.38 4.89
C SER A 36 8.27 5.26 3.93
N SER A 37 9.37 4.71 4.41
CA SER A 37 10.52 4.30 3.59
C SER A 37 10.44 2.84 3.10
N GLY A 38 9.33 2.16 3.32
CA GLY A 38 9.16 0.75 2.97
C GLY A 38 9.74 -0.21 3.99
N ILE A 39 10.17 -1.37 3.51
CA ILE A 39 10.75 -2.43 4.35
C ILE A 39 12.21 -2.11 4.71
N ASN A 40 12.65 -2.54 5.89
CA ASN A 40 14.06 -2.42 6.28
C ASN A 40 14.93 -3.43 5.53
N LEU A 41 15.59 -2.99 4.47
CA LEU A 41 16.45 -3.81 3.61
C LEU A 41 17.66 -4.41 4.35
N THR A 42 18.13 -3.76 5.43
CA THR A 42 19.21 -4.30 6.26
C THR A 42 18.82 -5.63 6.90
N ARG A 43 17.54 -5.78 7.31
CA ARG A 43 17.04 -7.04 7.87
C ARG A 43 17.01 -8.16 6.84
N ILE A 44 16.70 -7.83 5.58
CA ILE A 44 16.74 -8.80 4.48
C ILE A 44 18.17 -9.22 4.21
N TYR A 45 19.08 -8.25 4.04
CA TYR A 45 20.50 -8.50 3.80
C TYR A 45 21.14 -9.38 4.89
N GLN A 46 20.74 -9.21 6.14
CA GLN A 46 21.25 -9.98 7.28
C GLN A 46 20.52 -11.33 7.50
N GLY A 47 19.63 -11.73 6.62
CA GLY A 47 18.85 -12.95 6.76
C GLY A 47 17.85 -12.95 7.92
N LYS A 48 17.58 -11.78 8.54
CA LYS A 48 16.64 -11.66 9.68
C LYS A 48 15.18 -11.53 9.25
N GLN A 49 14.94 -11.50 7.96
CA GLN A 49 13.61 -11.49 7.35
C GLN A 49 13.52 -12.62 6.34
N SER A 50 12.76 -13.65 6.67
CA SER A 50 12.57 -14.78 5.76
C SER A 50 11.69 -14.39 4.56
N TYR A 51 11.83 -15.13 3.46
CA TYR A 51 10.97 -15.01 2.29
C TYR A 51 9.49 -15.18 2.63
N LEU A 52 9.12 -16.19 3.41
CA LEU A 52 7.73 -16.40 3.82
C LEU A 52 7.17 -15.24 4.65
N SER A 53 7.95 -14.75 5.60
CA SER A 53 7.56 -13.58 6.39
C SER A 53 7.36 -12.32 5.52
N PHE A 54 8.19 -12.16 4.49
CA PHE A 54 8.08 -11.09 3.51
C PHE A 54 6.77 -11.21 2.71
N LEU A 55 6.47 -12.40 2.18
CA LEU A 55 5.24 -12.67 1.45
C LEU A 55 3.99 -12.39 2.31
N PHE A 56 3.88 -13.04 3.46
CA PHE A 56 2.70 -12.91 4.31
C PHE A 56 2.45 -11.48 4.75
N ARG A 57 3.51 -10.75 5.10
CA ARG A 57 3.39 -9.35 5.51
C ARG A 57 2.97 -8.44 4.36
N SER A 58 3.59 -8.61 3.19
CA SER A 58 3.29 -7.79 2.02
C SER A 58 1.88 -8.01 1.50
N MET A 59 1.39 -9.25 1.59
CA MET A 59 0.09 -9.64 1.03
C MET A 59 -1.05 -9.53 2.03
N GLY A 60 -0.82 -9.84 3.31
CA GLY A 60 -1.82 -9.78 4.35
C GLY A 60 -2.29 -8.35 4.60
N LEU A 61 -1.39 -7.45 4.96
CA LEU A 61 -1.74 -6.07 5.31
C LEU A 61 -2.41 -5.30 4.15
N HIS A 62 -1.82 -5.35 2.96
CA HIS A 62 -2.38 -4.64 1.81
C HIS A 62 -3.75 -5.18 1.41
N ASN A 63 -3.95 -6.49 1.52
CA ASN A 63 -5.25 -7.07 1.23
C ASN A 63 -6.31 -6.73 2.28
N LYS A 64 -5.96 -6.70 3.57
CA LYS A 64 -6.86 -6.26 4.64
C LYS A 64 -7.32 -4.81 4.41
N LEU A 65 -6.42 -3.91 4.01
CA LEU A 65 -6.78 -2.52 3.68
C LEU A 65 -7.69 -2.46 2.45
N TYR A 66 -7.42 -3.28 1.43
CA TYR A 66 -8.12 -3.22 0.15
C TYR A 66 -9.41 -4.04 0.12
N ARG A 67 -9.45 -5.20 0.80
CA ARG A 67 -10.58 -6.14 0.76
C ARG A 67 -11.31 -6.29 2.10
N GLY A 68 -10.77 -5.73 3.18
CA GLY A 68 -11.29 -5.97 4.52
C GLY A 68 -10.95 -7.37 5.04
N VAL A 69 -11.80 -7.86 5.91
CA VAL A 69 -11.75 -9.21 6.48
C VAL A 69 -13.01 -9.98 6.09
N LEU A 70 -12.87 -11.28 5.85
CA LEU A 70 -14.01 -12.15 5.58
C LEU A 70 -14.89 -12.21 6.83
N VAL A 71 -16.19 -12.17 6.61
CA VAL A 71 -17.20 -12.47 7.63
C VAL A 71 -17.61 -13.92 7.42
N GLU A 72 -17.55 -14.73 8.45
CA GLU A 72 -18.14 -16.07 8.41
C GLU A 72 -19.63 -15.93 8.17
N ASP A 73 -20.13 -16.57 7.13
CA ASP A 73 -21.53 -16.55 6.80
C ASP A 73 -22.30 -17.46 7.76
N GLU A 74 -23.24 -16.90 8.50
CA GLU A 74 -24.42 -17.69 8.78
C GLU A 74 -25.07 -18.03 7.42
N PRO A 75 -25.44 -19.31 7.17
CA PRO A 75 -26.11 -19.66 5.92
C PRO A 75 -27.28 -18.70 5.73
N ASP A 76 -27.35 -18.07 4.56
CA ASP A 76 -28.44 -17.17 4.29
C ASP A 76 -29.76 -17.96 4.47
N HIS A 77 -30.80 -17.29 4.90
CA HIS A 77 -32.09 -17.90 5.19
C HIS A 77 -32.73 -18.56 3.96
N LEU A 78 -32.11 -18.48 2.80
CA LEU A 78 -32.59 -19.03 1.52
C LEU A 78 -31.80 -20.29 1.12
N GLY A 79 -30.72 -20.66 1.82
CA GLY A 79 -29.93 -21.86 1.53
C GLY A 79 -29.26 -21.84 0.16
N ILE A 80 -29.09 -20.66 -0.45
CA ILE A 80 -28.40 -20.51 -1.73
C ILE A 80 -26.91 -20.31 -1.45
N PRO A 81 -26.03 -21.20 -1.95
CA PRO A 81 -24.59 -20.96 -1.88
C PRO A 81 -24.27 -19.71 -2.68
N ILE A 82 -23.89 -18.64 -1.99
CA ILE A 82 -23.39 -17.43 -2.65
C ILE A 82 -21.90 -17.67 -2.91
N GLU A 83 -21.58 -18.15 -4.10
CA GLU A 83 -20.20 -18.35 -4.52
C GLU A 83 -19.42 -17.02 -4.65
N GLU A 84 -20.11 -15.89 -4.81
CA GLU A 84 -19.58 -14.52 -4.81
C GLU A 84 -20.75 -13.50 -4.84
N PRO A 85 -20.59 -12.31 -4.27
CA PRO A 85 -19.36 -11.65 -3.82
C PRO A 85 -18.97 -12.02 -2.40
N GLU A 86 -17.66 -12.11 -2.15
CA GLU A 86 -17.12 -12.29 -0.80
C GLU A 86 -17.79 -11.33 0.18
N ARG A 87 -18.40 -11.86 1.22
CA ARG A 87 -18.89 -11.02 2.31
C ARG A 87 -17.69 -10.56 3.14
N THR A 88 -17.37 -9.29 3.01
CA THR A 88 -16.24 -8.69 3.70
C THR A 88 -16.70 -7.53 4.57
N TRP A 89 -16.09 -7.43 5.76
CA TRP A 89 -16.18 -6.26 6.60
C TRP A 89 -15.08 -5.27 6.21
N GLU A 90 -15.47 -4.13 5.68
CA GLU A 90 -14.56 -3.16 5.09
C GLU A 90 -14.74 -1.77 5.71
N LYS A 91 -13.65 -1.01 5.70
CA LYS A 91 -13.65 0.42 6.06
C LYS A 91 -13.03 1.21 4.92
N LEU A 92 -13.34 2.49 4.84
CA LEU A 92 -12.59 3.42 3.98
C LEU A 92 -11.23 3.76 4.62
N TRP A 93 -10.25 4.00 3.77
CA TRP A 93 -8.90 4.34 4.20
C TRP A 93 -8.39 5.60 3.51
N ILE A 94 -7.81 6.52 4.29
CA ILE A 94 -7.11 7.71 3.82
C ILE A 94 -5.62 7.52 4.10
N ALA A 95 -4.75 7.87 3.15
CA ALA A 95 -3.32 8.05 3.39
C ALA A 95 -2.97 9.54 3.41
N ALA A 96 -2.31 9.99 4.48
CA ALA A 96 -1.74 11.32 4.59
C ALA A 96 -0.22 11.21 4.46
N VAL A 97 0.30 11.60 3.29
CA VAL A 97 1.69 11.37 2.90
C VAL A 97 2.54 12.58 3.17
N ASP A 98 3.31 12.52 4.27
CA ASP A 98 4.35 13.49 4.56
C ASP A 98 5.67 13.01 3.91
N LYS A 99 6.40 13.87 3.22
CA LYS A 99 7.72 13.73 2.59
C LYS A 99 7.80 12.68 1.48
N PHE A 100 7.55 11.42 1.76
CA PHE A 100 7.63 10.37 0.74
C PHE A 100 6.94 9.06 1.14
N ALA A 101 6.58 8.29 0.11
CA ALA A 101 6.13 6.91 0.21
C ALA A 101 6.98 6.03 -0.70
N ILE A 102 7.84 5.18 -0.12
CA ILE A 102 8.78 4.34 -0.87
C ILE A 102 8.48 2.86 -0.67
N GLY A 103 8.66 2.04 -1.70
CA GLY A 103 8.50 0.59 -1.64
C GLY A 103 7.13 0.17 -1.09
N GLY A 104 7.11 -0.54 0.05
CA GLY A 104 5.88 -0.92 0.73
C GLY A 104 4.99 0.27 1.11
N GLY A 105 5.58 1.43 1.39
CA GLY A 105 4.84 2.67 1.62
C GLY A 105 4.08 3.16 0.39
N CYS A 106 4.71 3.11 -0.79
CA CYS A 106 4.05 3.44 -2.05
C CYS A 106 2.94 2.42 -2.40
N GLN A 107 3.15 1.14 -2.08
CA GLN A 107 2.12 0.11 -2.28
C GLN A 107 0.85 0.37 -1.46
N LEU A 108 0.96 0.98 -0.27
CA LEU A 108 -0.19 1.36 0.54
C LEU A 108 -1.09 2.37 -0.18
N LEU A 109 -0.49 3.30 -0.96
CA LEU A 109 -1.25 4.30 -1.71
C LEU A 109 -2.14 3.68 -2.79
N LEU A 110 -1.79 2.48 -3.27
CA LEU A 110 -2.52 1.76 -4.31
C LEU A 110 -3.69 0.91 -3.77
N VAL A 111 -3.92 0.91 -2.46
CA VAL A 111 -4.97 0.13 -1.80
C VAL A 111 -5.88 0.94 -0.88
N VAL A 112 -5.53 2.20 -0.61
CA VAL A 112 -6.39 3.13 0.12
C VAL A 112 -7.36 3.83 -0.83
N ASP A 113 -8.40 4.43 -0.25
CA ASP A 113 -9.49 5.04 -1.04
C ASP A 113 -9.21 6.52 -1.35
N TYR A 114 -8.36 7.18 -0.57
CA TYR A 114 -8.00 8.58 -0.79
C TYR A 114 -6.58 8.87 -0.32
N VAL A 115 -5.82 9.61 -1.13
CA VAL A 115 -4.45 10.00 -0.83
C VAL A 115 -4.35 11.52 -0.79
N ILE A 116 -3.93 12.05 0.35
CA ILE A 116 -3.56 13.45 0.54
C ILE A 116 -2.05 13.49 0.68
N ALA A 117 -1.38 14.27 -0.15
CA ALA A 117 0.07 14.35 -0.19
C ALA A 117 0.57 15.75 0.16
N GLU A 118 1.67 15.83 0.89
CA GLU A 118 2.38 17.09 1.10
C GLU A 118 3.00 17.57 -0.22
N ALA A 119 2.92 18.86 -0.50
CA ALA A 119 3.59 19.47 -1.63
C ALA A 119 5.11 19.15 -1.61
N GLY A 120 5.68 18.80 -2.74
CA GLY A 120 7.06 18.34 -2.87
C GLY A 120 7.32 16.91 -2.42
N SER A 121 6.30 16.18 -1.92
CA SER A 121 6.45 14.76 -1.61
C SER A 121 6.56 13.90 -2.87
N TYR A 122 7.07 12.67 -2.73
CA TYR A 122 7.21 11.75 -3.86
C TYR A 122 6.87 10.31 -3.51
N PHE A 123 6.52 9.55 -4.55
CA PHE A 123 6.19 8.13 -4.50
C PHE A 123 7.19 7.35 -5.33
N ASN A 124 7.73 6.27 -4.79
CA ASN A 124 8.74 5.47 -5.47
C ASN A 124 8.59 3.98 -5.18
N LEU A 125 8.79 3.18 -6.22
CA LEU A 125 8.86 1.72 -6.16
C LEU A 125 10.23 1.27 -6.70
N PRO A 126 11.31 1.34 -5.90
CA PRO A 126 12.68 1.10 -6.36
C PRO A 126 12.99 -0.40 -6.60
N ALA A 127 12.03 -1.14 -7.16
CA ALA A 127 12.06 -2.59 -7.34
C ALA A 127 13.31 -3.06 -8.08
N ARG A 128 13.68 -2.37 -9.16
CA ARG A 128 14.88 -2.68 -9.94
C ARG A 128 16.17 -2.56 -9.14
N LYS A 129 16.30 -1.51 -8.32
CA LYS A 129 17.49 -1.29 -7.47
C LYS A 129 17.54 -2.23 -6.28
N GLU A 130 16.38 -2.59 -5.75
CA GLU A 130 16.29 -3.50 -4.62
C GLU A 130 16.45 -4.96 -5.07
N GLY A 131 16.03 -5.31 -6.29
CA GLY A 131 16.02 -6.68 -6.79
C GLY A 131 14.82 -7.49 -6.31
N PHE A 132 13.69 -6.81 -6.06
CA PHE A 132 12.44 -7.43 -5.63
C PHE A 132 11.29 -7.14 -6.60
N LEU A 133 10.26 -7.98 -6.53
CA LEU A 133 8.94 -7.56 -6.97
C LEU A 133 8.25 -6.72 -5.88
N PRO A 134 7.68 -5.56 -6.22
CA PRO A 134 7.06 -4.69 -5.22
C PRO A 134 5.63 -5.15 -4.89
N GLY A 135 5.48 -6.33 -4.30
CA GLY A 135 4.18 -6.91 -3.92
C GLY A 135 3.19 -6.94 -5.08
N ALA A 136 1.97 -6.46 -4.85
CA ALA A 136 0.94 -6.36 -5.89
C ALA A 136 0.98 -5.05 -6.69
N ALA A 137 2.02 -4.22 -6.55
CA ALA A 137 2.10 -2.95 -7.27
C ALA A 137 2.19 -3.13 -8.78
N ASN A 138 2.81 -4.21 -9.28
CA ASN A 138 2.85 -4.51 -10.72
C ASN A 138 1.45 -4.70 -11.33
N MET A 139 0.50 -5.18 -10.54
CA MET A 139 -0.89 -5.32 -10.95
C MET A 139 -1.69 -4.03 -10.71
N ARG A 140 -1.37 -3.28 -9.65
CA ARG A 140 -2.18 -2.13 -9.21
C ARG A 140 -1.76 -0.81 -9.81
N LEU A 141 -0.46 -0.51 -9.88
CA LEU A 141 0.03 0.78 -10.38
C LEU A 141 -0.47 1.12 -11.79
N PRO A 142 -0.52 0.17 -12.76
CA PRO A 142 -1.02 0.49 -14.11
C PRO A 142 -2.45 1.03 -14.15
N ARG A 143 -3.28 0.74 -13.15
CA ARG A 143 -4.66 1.25 -13.05
C ARG A 143 -4.72 2.74 -12.74
N PHE A 144 -3.71 3.26 -12.06
CA PHE A 144 -3.61 4.67 -11.69
C PHE A 144 -2.91 5.48 -12.77
N VAL A 145 -1.73 5.03 -13.20
CA VAL A 145 -0.84 5.84 -14.05
C VAL A 145 -0.78 5.36 -15.50
N GLY A 146 -1.49 4.28 -15.83
CA GLY A 146 -1.38 3.61 -17.13
C GLY A 146 -0.13 2.74 -17.23
N GLU A 147 -0.15 1.80 -18.19
CA GLU A 147 0.90 0.76 -18.31
C GLU A 147 2.28 1.34 -18.64
N ARG A 148 2.36 2.39 -19.46
CA ARG A 148 3.64 3.00 -19.84
C ARG A 148 4.40 3.55 -18.65
N LEU A 149 3.75 4.39 -17.86
CA LEU A 149 4.38 4.98 -16.67
C LEU A 149 4.65 3.94 -15.59
N ALA A 150 3.79 2.94 -15.44
CA ALA A 150 4.03 1.84 -14.53
C ALA A 150 5.28 1.03 -14.92
N ARG A 151 5.46 0.71 -16.20
CA ARG A 151 6.68 0.05 -16.71
C ARG A 151 7.92 0.91 -16.48
N GLU A 152 7.82 2.21 -16.72
CA GLU A 152 8.93 3.13 -16.47
C GLU A 152 9.31 3.18 -14.99
N ALA A 153 8.32 3.19 -14.09
CA ALA A 153 8.58 3.15 -12.66
C ALA A 153 9.25 1.85 -12.21
N MET A 154 8.74 0.70 -12.65
CA MET A 154 9.24 -0.61 -12.22
C MET A 154 10.57 -0.99 -12.85
N LEU A 155 10.78 -0.67 -14.13
CA LEU A 155 11.91 -1.14 -14.92
C LEU A 155 13.03 -0.10 -15.07
N PHE A 156 12.72 1.19 -14.86
CA PHE A 156 13.64 2.31 -15.08
C PHE A 156 13.71 3.30 -13.92
N ASP A 157 13.15 2.96 -12.76
CA ASP A 157 13.22 3.72 -11.49
C ASP A 157 12.57 5.12 -11.55
N ARG A 158 11.54 5.33 -12.36
CA ARG A 158 10.80 6.61 -12.35
C ARG A 158 10.18 6.84 -10.98
N MET A 159 10.38 8.03 -10.44
CA MET A 159 9.67 8.55 -9.27
C MET A 159 8.49 9.41 -9.71
N PHE A 160 7.42 9.42 -8.91
CA PHE A 160 6.26 10.29 -9.09
C PHE A 160 6.29 11.38 -8.02
N TYR A 161 6.46 12.62 -8.41
CA TYR A 161 6.35 13.75 -7.48
C TYR A 161 4.88 14.17 -7.38
N ALA A 162 4.38 14.39 -6.16
CA ALA A 162 2.97 14.67 -5.91
C ALA A 162 2.45 15.91 -6.67
N ASP A 163 3.30 16.90 -6.91
CA ASP A 163 2.95 18.14 -7.60
C ASP A 163 2.88 18.00 -9.13
N THR A 164 3.36 16.88 -9.69
CA THR A 164 3.33 16.66 -11.13
C THR A 164 2.00 16.06 -11.60
N PRO A 165 1.64 16.22 -12.88
CA PRO A 165 0.44 15.58 -13.44
C PRO A 165 0.40 14.07 -13.18
N GLU A 166 1.54 13.38 -13.30
CA GLU A 166 1.62 11.94 -13.08
C GLU A 166 1.49 11.57 -11.59
N GLY A 167 2.06 12.37 -10.69
CA GLY A 167 1.88 12.18 -9.23
C GLY A 167 0.41 12.38 -8.81
N ARG A 168 -0.30 13.27 -9.49
CA ARG A 168 -1.75 13.52 -9.29
C ARG A 168 -2.64 12.37 -9.74
N LEU A 169 -2.11 11.42 -10.48
CA LEU A 169 -2.81 10.16 -10.75
C LEU A 169 -2.82 9.21 -9.54
N ILE A 170 -1.89 9.42 -8.59
CA ILE A 170 -1.80 8.63 -7.35
C ILE A 170 -2.35 9.44 -6.16
N ALA A 171 -2.05 10.75 -6.09
CA ALA A 171 -2.53 11.64 -5.04
C ALA A 171 -3.81 12.36 -5.47
N ASN A 172 -4.89 12.20 -4.70
CA ASN A 172 -6.16 12.87 -4.94
C ASN A 172 -6.07 14.38 -4.61
N GLU A 173 -5.28 14.73 -3.60
CA GLU A 173 -5.12 16.10 -3.12
C GLU A 173 -3.66 16.37 -2.75
N VAL A 174 -3.14 17.56 -3.05
CA VAL A 174 -1.81 18.00 -2.61
C VAL A 174 -1.97 19.31 -1.87
N VAL A 175 -1.39 19.35 -0.66
CA VAL A 175 -1.54 20.47 0.28
C VAL A 175 -0.20 20.89 0.87
N ALA A 176 -0.11 22.08 1.40
CA ALA A 176 1.05 22.50 2.18
C ALA A 176 1.19 21.66 3.48
N ALA A 177 2.39 21.56 4.02
CA ALA A 177 2.67 20.70 5.18
C ALA A 177 1.82 21.07 6.41
N ASP A 178 1.59 22.34 6.63
CA ASP A 178 0.79 22.89 7.72
C ASP A 178 -0.74 22.73 7.52
N GLU A 179 -1.17 22.47 6.28
CA GLU A 179 -2.58 22.23 5.94
C GLU A 179 -3.00 20.76 6.05
N MET A 180 -2.06 19.84 6.22
CA MET A 180 -2.33 18.40 6.17
C MET A 180 -3.42 17.96 7.16
N ASP A 181 -3.37 18.41 8.41
CA ASP A 181 -4.34 18.02 9.44
C ASP A 181 -5.75 18.51 9.10
N LEU A 182 -5.87 19.72 8.56
CA LEU A 182 -7.13 20.29 8.11
C LEU A 182 -7.68 19.53 6.89
N ALA A 183 -6.82 19.19 5.94
CA ALA A 183 -7.20 18.43 4.75
C ALA A 183 -7.71 17.03 5.11
N VAL A 184 -7.03 16.34 6.03
CA VAL A 184 -7.47 15.03 6.54
C VAL A 184 -8.84 15.16 7.22
N SER A 185 -9.02 16.15 8.11
CA SER A 185 -10.29 16.38 8.80
C SER A 185 -11.45 16.68 7.84
N ARG A 186 -11.20 17.50 6.83
CA ARG A 186 -12.17 17.81 5.76
C ARG A 186 -12.52 16.55 4.95
N CYS A 187 -11.53 15.73 4.60
CA CYS A 187 -11.73 14.47 3.86
C CYS A 187 -12.59 13.50 4.67
N ILE A 188 -12.30 13.30 5.96
CA ILE A 188 -13.11 12.49 6.88
C ILE A 188 -14.56 12.98 6.91
N GLY A 189 -14.76 14.28 7.13
CA GLY A 189 -16.10 14.88 7.18
C GLY A 189 -16.92 14.60 5.92
N ARG A 190 -16.30 14.72 4.74
CA ARG A 190 -16.95 14.37 3.46
C ARG A 190 -17.28 12.88 3.37
N ALA A 191 -16.37 12.01 3.79
CA ALA A 191 -16.52 10.56 3.66
C ALA A 191 -17.65 10.02 4.56
N VAL A 192 -17.81 10.54 5.78
CA VAL A 192 -18.80 10.03 6.74
C VAL A 192 -20.14 10.75 6.69
N GLY A 193 -20.22 11.89 6.02
CA GLY A 193 -21.38 12.80 6.05
C GLY A 193 -22.68 12.21 5.51
N SER A 194 -22.61 11.20 4.62
CA SER A 194 -23.79 10.55 4.01
C SER A 194 -23.93 9.08 4.42
N GLY A 195 -23.25 8.64 5.48
CA GLY A 195 -23.21 7.26 5.92
C GLY A 195 -22.21 6.39 5.14
N MET A 196 -22.02 5.14 5.59
CA MET A 196 -20.95 4.28 5.11
C MET A 196 -21.42 3.11 4.24
N VAL A 197 -22.72 2.88 4.15
CA VAL A 197 -23.28 1.72 3.40
C VAL A 197 -22.99 1.86 1.90
N SER A 198 -23.37 2.99 1.32
CA SER A 198 -23.16 3.25 -0.11
C SER A 198 -21.67 3.31 -0.49
N PRO A 199 -20.80 4.03 0.22
CA PRO A 199 -19.35 3.98 -0.05
C PRO A 199 -18.77 2.57 -0.02
N GLY A 200 -19.14 1.75 0.96
CA GLY A 200 -18.71 0.36 1.07
C GLY A 200 -19.16 -0.50 -0.11
N ALA A 201 -20.43 -0.39 -0.52
CA ALA A 201 -20.96 -1.11 -1.68
C ALA A 201 -20.27 -0.71 -2.99
N ASN A 202 -20.07 0.60 -3.21
CA ASN A 202 -19.38 1.12 -4.40
C ASN A 202 -17.92 0.65 -4.45
N ARG A 203 -17.24 0.65 -3.30
CA ARG A 203 -15.88 0.15 -3.19
C ARG A 203 -15.77 -1.32 -3.64
N LYS A 204 -16.69 -2.17 -3.18
CA LYS A 204 -16.77 -3.57 -3.60
C LYS A 204 -17.03 -3.71 -5.09
N ALA A 205 -17.99 -2.96 -5.63
CA ALA A 205 -18.34 -2.99 -7.05
C ALA A 205 -17.19 -2.55 -7.96
N ILE A 206 -16.46 -1.49 -7.59
CA ILE A 206 -15.26 -1.05 -8.30
C ILE A 206 -14.20 -2.15 -8.28
N ARG A 207 -13.96 -2.77 -7.13
CA ARG A 207 -12.96 -3.83 -6.98
C ARG A 207 -13.30 -5.07 -7.80
N GLN A 208 -14.56 -5.43 -7.91
CA GLN A 208 -15.00 -6.56 -8.72
C GLN A 208 -14.60 -6.42 -10.19
N GLN A 209 -14.57 -5.20 -10.71
CA GLN A 209 -14.11 -4.92 -12.06
C GLN A 209 -12.59 -4.78 -12.17
N THR A 210 -11.97 -4.14 -11.18
CA THR A 210 -10.54 -3.79 -11.26
C THR A 210 -9.61 -4.86 -10.74
N GLU A 211 -10.05 -5.66 -9.77
CA GLU A 211 -9.25 -6.71 -9.13
C GLU A 211 -10.15 -7.84 -8.59
N PRO A 212 -10.84 -8.60 -9.45
CA PRO A 212 -11.55 -9.79 -9.00
C PRO A 212 -10.59 -10.74 -8.28
N LEU A 213 -11.10 -11.53 -7.34
CA LEU A 213 -10.29 -12.41 -6.50
C LEU A 213 -9.45 -13.39 -7.32
N GLU A 214 -10.00 -13.93 -8.38
CA GLU A 214 -9.30 -14.86 -9.28
C GLU A 214 -8.11 -14.19 -9.98
N ALA A 215 -8.25 -12.93 -10.39
CA ALA A 215 -7.12 -12.17 -10.96
C ALA A 215 -6.01 -11.97 -9.93
N LEU A 216 -6.38 -11.65 -8.68
CA LEU A 216 -5.43 -11.56 -7.58
C LEU A 216 -4.75 -12.91 -7.32
N ARG A 217 -5.50 -14.00 -7.18
CA ARG A 217 -4.95 -15.35 -6.94
C ARG A 217 -3.94 -15.75 -8.02
N LYS A 218 -4.31 -15.54 -9.30
CA LYS A 218 -3.42 -15.79 -10.44
C LYS A 218 -2.14 -14.94 -10.36
N TYR A 219 -2.28 -13.66 -10.04
CA TYR A 219 -1.13 -12.78 -9.86
C TYR A 219 -0.23 -13.26 -8.70
N LEU A 220 -0.84 -13.65 -7.57
CA LEU A 220 -0.10 -14.12 -6.40
C LEU A 220 0.71 -15.39 -6.66
N THR A 221 0.23 -16.27 -7.51
CA THR A 221 0.98 -17.46 -7.94
C THR A 221 2.27 -17.05 -8.65
N THR A 222 2.17 -16.16 -9.64
CA THR A 222 3.35 -15.62 -10.34
C THR A 222 4.27 -14.86 -9.38
N TYR A 223 3.69 -14.01 -8.54
CA TYR A 223 4.45 -13.23 -7.55
C TYR A 223 5.25 -14.14 -6.60
N ALA A 224 4.62 -15.16 -6.03
CA ALA A 224 5.28 -16.05 -5.09
C ALA A 224 6.45 -16.81 -5.74
N PHE A 225 6.26 -17.29 -6.95
CA PHE A 225 7.28 -18.00 -7.71
C PHE A 225 8.48 -17.10 -8.06
N GLU A 226 8.23 -15.98 -8.73
CA GLU A 226 9.27 -15.05 -9.16
C GLU A 226 9.99 -14.41 -7.97
N GLN A 227 9.24 -14.04 -6.92
CA GLN A 227 9.83 -13.48 -5.71
C GLN A 227 10.74 -14.47 -4.98
N ALA A 228 10.47 -15.77 -5.04
CA ALA A 228 11.35 -16.79 -4.48
C ALA A 228 12.72 -16.78 -5.17
N PHE A 229 12.74 -16.77 -6.50
CA PHE A 229 13.98 -16.68 -7.27
C PHE A 229 14.75 -15.40 -6.97
N LEU A 230 14.06 -14.25 -6.96
CA LEU A 230 14.68 -12.97 -6.66
C LEU A 230 15.26 -12.94 -5.24
N HIS A 231 14.50 -13.43 -4.26
CA HIS A 231 14.91 -13.41 -2.86
C HIS A 231 16.13 -14.28 -2.56
N LEU A 232 16.34 -15.33 -3.33
CA LEU A 232 17.45 -16.27 -3.20
C LEU A 232 18.58 -15.99 -4.21
N SER A 233 18.49 -14.92 -5.00
CA SER A 233 19.49 -14.58 -6.00
C SER A 233 20.70 -13.85 -5.42
N ASP A 234 21.90 -14.14 -5.94
CA ASP A 234 23.10 -13.38 -5.63
C ASP A 234 22.96 -11.91 -6.01
N GLN A 235 22.18 -11.62 -7.05
CA GLN A 235 21.93 -10.26 -7.51
C GLN A 235 21.26 -9.40 -6.45
N LEU A 236 20.38 -9.96 -5.61
CA LEU A 236 19.78 -9.25 -4.49
C LEU A 236 20.86 -8.70 -3.56
N ILE A 237 21.80 -9.54 -3.14
CA ILE A 237 22.89 -9.15 -2.24
C ILE A 237 23.73 -8.04 -2.88
N VAL A 238 24.14 -8.22 -4.14
CA VAL A 238 24.93 -7.23 -4.89
C VAL A 238 24.18 -5.90 -5.01
N ASN A 239 22.88 -5.94 -5.29
CA ASN A 239 22.05 -4.72 -5.37
C ASN A 239 21.94 -4.00 -4.03
N LEU A 240 21.70 -4.73 -2.94
CA LEU A 240 21.59 -4.16 -1.60
C LEU A 240 22.92 -3.55 -1.14
N GLU A 241 24.05 -4.17 -1.47
CA GLU A 241 25.37 -3.60 -1.20
C GLU A 241 25.62 -2.33 -2.02
N ARG A 242 25.31 -2.35 -3.31
CA ARG A 242 25.55 -1.24 -4.25
C ARG A 242 24.69 -0.03 -3.98
N HIS A 243 23.39 -0.25 -3.84
CA HIS A 243 22.39 0.84 -3.82
C HIS A 243 21.96 1.22 -2.40
N TRP A 244 22.13 0.32 -1.43
CA TRP A 244 21.71 0.52 -0.05
C TRP A 244 22.87 0.59 0.93
N ASN A 245 24.10 0.30 0.50
CA ASN A 245 25.28 0.17 1.35
C ASN A 245 25.06 -0.79 2.54
N ALA A 246 24.36 -1.91 2.27
CA ALA A 246 23.87 -2.82 3.30
C ALA A 246 24.98 -3.41 4.18
N ARG A 247 26.18 -3.64 3.61
CA ARG A 247 27.34 -4.16 4.33
C ARG A 247 27.78 -3.29 5.52
N GLN A 248 27.61 -1.97 5.42
CA GLN A 248 28.06 -1.02 6.45
C GLN A 248 26.95 -0.63 7.43
N ARG A 249 25.69 -1.01 7.15
CA ARG A 249 24.55 -0.66 8.00
C ARG A 249 24.41 -1.66 9.16
N LYS A 250 24.27 -1.12 10.37
CA LYS A 250 23.86 -1.87 11.56
C LYS A 250 22.35 -1.73 11.76
N LEU A 251 21.72 -2.75 12.38
CA LEU A 251 20.32 -2.68 12.79
C LEU A 251 20.16 -1.79 14.01
#